data_0ceb671fbb61eaf4579365557a08f022
#
_entry.id   0ceb671fbb61eaf4579365557a08f022
#
_cell.length_a   1.000
_cell.length_b   1.000
_cell.length_c   1.000
_cell.angle_alpha   90.00
_cell.angle_beta   90.00
_cell.angle_gamma   90.00
#
_symmetry.space_group_name_H-M   'P 1'
#
loop_
_entity.id
_entity.type
_entity.pdbx_description
1 polymer ?
#
loop_
_entity_poly.entity_id
_entity_poly.type
_entity_poly.pdbx_seq_one_letter_code
_entity_poly.pdbx_strand_id
1 'polypeptide(L)'
;MAKYKSTAAYRAADTLNKDIKAVYNAFGPDSEVYELYVNKITASLPAGAVHVSKGGFIQVTKSKTSGLTAAQLKKAKQGLPGVKRAKQTYKRQVAEENLAEKGNINPSESQIQREAKNVTDEDVQKYIDAKTYVKQYEDSKHKLRYDASVADLMKTPGAKSYELLMAILQEGEKRNNAEAQKEATNAAAVEDGYKRNKANIAD
;
A
#
# COMPACT_ATOMS: atom_id res chain seq x y z
N MET A 1 39.56 8.28 8.63
CA MET A 1 38.09 8.02 8.57
C MET A 1 37.23 9.27 8.45
N ALA A 2 37.61 10.45 8.93
CA ALA A 2 36.78 11.66 8.92
C ALA A 2 36.49 12.26 7.53
N LYS A 3 37.38 12.11 6.54
CA LYS A 3 37.21 12.71 5.20
C LYS A 3 36.02 12.19 4.38
N TYR A 4 35.49 11.01 4.66
CA TYR A 4 34.37 10.42 3.89
C TYR A 4 32.99 10.90 4.33
N LYS A 5 32.84 11.27 5.60
CA LYS A 5 31.57 11.75 6.15
C LYS A 5 31.16 13.12 5.63
N SER A 6 32.09 13.86 5.01
CA SER A 6 31.87 15.23 4.52
C SER A 6 31.50 15.33 3.05
N THR A 7 31.57 14.23 2.26
CA THR A 7 31.20 14.29 0.82
C THR A 7 29.71 14.45 0.64
N ALA A 8 29.31 15.18 -0.40
CA ALA A 8 27.90 15.38 -0.75
C ALA A 8 27.17 14.03 -0.98
N ALA A 9 27.84 13.08 -1.63
CA ALA A 9 27.30 11.73 -1.85
C ALA A 9 27.08 10.97 -0.53
N TYR A 10 28.04 11.02 0.39
CA TYR A 10 27.88 10.36 1.69
C TYR A 10 26.68 10.95 2.47
N ARG A 11 26.55 12.28 2.52
CA ARG A 11 25.43 12.94 3.18
C ARG A 11 24.10 12.60 2.55
N ALA A 12 24.04 12.54 1.22
CA ALA A 12 22.83 12.16 0.48
C ALA A 12 22.44 10.70 0.78
N ALA A 13 23.39 9.77 0.80
CA ALA A 13 23.15 8.37 1.16
C ALA A 13 22.72 8.23 2.63
N ASP A 14 23.33 8.97 3.54
CA ASP A 14 22.95 8.97 4.97
C ASP A 14 21.52 9.47 5.18
N THR A 15 21.15 10.55 4.50
CA THR A 15 19.79 11.10 4.54
C THR A 15 18.79 10.09 3.99
N LEU A 16 19.06 9.49 2.82
CA LEU A 16 18.19 8.50 2.21
C LEU A 16 18.01 7.26 3.12
N ASN A 17 19.09 6.77 3.74
CA ASN A 17 19.01 5.66 4.69
C ASN A 17 18.22 5.99 5.96
N LYS A 18 18.28 7.23 6.43
CA LYS A 18 17.43 7.68 7.56
C LYS A 18 15.95 7.67 7.17
N ASP A 19 15.63 8.15 5.96
CA ASP A 19 14.25 8.15 5.47
C ASP A 19 13.72 6.72 5.29
N ILE A 20 14.51 5.82 4.68
CA ILE A 20 14.19 4.40 4.52
C ILE A 20 13.87 3.77 5.89
N LYS A 21 14.78 3.94 6.85
CA LYS A 21 14.60 3.39 8.20
C LYS A 21 13.38 3.98 8.91
N ALA A 22 13.12 5.27 8.75
CA ALA A 22 11.96 5.94 9.34
C ALA A 22 10.65 5.40 8.78
N VAL A 23 10.57 5.18 7.47
CA VAL A 23 9.39 4.59 6.80
C VAL A 23 9.19 3.13 7.22
N TYR A 24 10.28 2.33 7.21
CA TYR A 24 10.23 0.94 7.66
C TYR A 24 9.72 0.82 9.10
N ASN A 25 10.24 1.66 10.01
CA ASN A 25 9.82 1.63 11.41
C ASN A 25 8.38 2.14 11.64
N ALA A 26 7.91 3.05 10.78
CA ALA A 26 6.58 3.65 10.92
C ALA A 26 5.46 2.79 10.34
N PHE A 27 5.74 2.03 9.27
CA PHE A 27 4.70 1.36 8.48
C PHE A 27 4.94 -0.14 8.28
N GLY A 28 6.13 -0.65 8.63
CA GLY A 28 6.51 -2.05 8.48
C GLY A 28 7.08 -2.41 7.08
N PRO A 29 7.63 -3.64 6.97
CA PRO A 29 8.29 -4.12 5.75
C PRO A 29 7.34 -4.33 4.57
N ASP A 30 6.12 -4.70 4.82
CA ASP A 30 5.14 -5.11 3.82
C ASP A 30 4.17 -3.96 3.42
N SER A 31 4.39 -2.75 3.96
CA SER A 31 3.56 -1.60 3.63
C SER A 31 3.80 -1.09 2.21
N GLU A 32 2.75 -0.64 1.53
CA GLU A 32 2.83 -0.07 0.18
C GLU A 32 3.86 1.06 0.08
N VAL A 33 3.95 1.88 1.11
CA VAL A 33 4.92 2.98 1.16
C VAL A 33 6.36 2.47 1.24
N TYR A 34 6.63 1.43 2.02
CA TYR A 34 7.98 0.87 2.08
C TYR A 34 8.34 0.15 0.79
N GLU A 35 7.41 -0.58 0.19
CA GLU A 35 7.57 -1.20 -1.12
C GLU A 35 7.88 -0.15 -2.21
N LEU A 36 7.19 1.00 -2.20
CA LEU A 36 7.50 2.11 -3.09
C LEU A 36 8.96 2.59 -2.93
N TYR A 37 9.46 2.65 -1.69
CA TYR A 37 10.87 2.97 -1.41
C TYR A 37 11.80 1.90 -1.99
N VAL A 38 11.53 0.62 -1.74
CA VAL A 38 12.35 -0.49 -2.25
C VAL A 38 12.42 -0.44 -3.77
N ASN A 39 11.27 -0.41 -4.44
CA ASN A 39 11.18 -0.43 -5.90
C ASN A 39 11.86 0.78 -6.54
N LYS A 40 11.60 1.97 -6.03
CA LYS A 40 12.19 3.21 -6.58
C LYS A 40 13.70 3.26 -6.43
N ILE A 41 14.20 2.90 -5.25
CA ILE A 41 15.63 2.98 -4.94
C ILE A 41 16.41 1.90 -5.72
N THR A 42 15.91 0.67 -5.74
CA THR A 42 16.57 -0.42 -6.48
C THR A 42 16.56 -0.19 -8.00
N ALA A 43 15.48 0.37 -8.55
CA ALA A 43 15.42 0.72 -9.97
C ALA A 43 16.28 1.95 -10.33
N SER A 44 16.58 2.83 -9.37
CA SER A 44 17.31 4.08 -9.63
C SER A 44 18.81 4.00 -9.41
N LEU A 45 19.28 3.00 -8.70
CA LEU A 45 20.70 2.85 -8.31
C LEU A 45 21.34 1.60 -8.96
N PRO A 46 22.65 1.62 -9.18
CA PRO A 46 23.38 0.48 -9.76
C PRO A 46 23.24 -0.79 -8.90
N ALA A 47 23.36 -1.95 -9.53
CA ALA A 47 23.43 -3.24 -8.85
C ALA A 47 24.54 -3.24 -7.79
N GLY A 48 24.26 -3.78 -6.61
CA GLY A 48 25.19 -3.80 -5.46
C GLY A 48 25.30 -2.50 -4.66
N ALA A 49 24.64 -1.42 -5.11
CA ALA A 49 24.56 -0.17 -4.34
C ALA A 49 23.56 -0.22 -3.19
N VAL A 50 22.65 -1.18 -3.22
CA VAL A 50 21.61 -1.40 -2.22
C VAL A 50 21.76 -2.79 -1.62
N HIS A 51 21.66 -2.90 -0.31
CA HIS A 51 21.72 -4.17 0.42
C HIS A 51 20.72 -4.18 1.58
N VAL A 52 20.35 -5.36 2.04
CA VAL A 52 19.49 -5.50 3.22
C VAL A 52 20.36 -5.36 4.47
N SER A 53 19.94 -4.50 5.40
CA SER A 53 20.58 -4.28 6.68
C SER A 53 20.33 -5.43 7.66
N LYS A 54 21.08 -5.49 8.76
CA LYS A 54 20.81 -6.43 9.86
C LYS A 54 19.43 -6.24 10.49
N GLY A 55 18.80 -5.08 10.32
CA GLY A 55 17.45 -4.78 10.81
C GLY A 55 16.34 -5.09 9.81
N GLY A 56 16.62 -5.78 8.69
CA GLY A 56 15.61 -6.22 7.72
C GLY A 56 15.18 -5.16 6.70
N PHE A 57 15.69 -3.93 6.77
CA PHE A 57 15.35 -2.88 5.81
C PHE A 57 16.48 -2.64 4.80
N ILE A 58 16.16 -2.14 3.61
CA ILE A 58 17.17 -1.82 2.60
C ILE A 58 18.04 -0.63 3.04
N GLN A 59 19.30 -0.68 2.68
CA GLN A 59 20.26 0.41 2.87
C GLN A 59 21.05 0.68 1.60
N VAL A 60 21.30 1.96 1.34
CA VAL A 60 22.21 2.40 0.29
C VAL A 60 23.61 2.47 0.84
N THR A 61 24.58 1.93 0.09
CA THR A 61 25.98 1.88 0.47
C THR A 61 26.55 3.31 0.61
N LYS A 62 27.10 3.61 1.78
CA LYS A 62 27.75 4.91 2.08
C LYS A 62 29.24 4.94 1.73
N SER A 63 29.78 3.90 1.11
CA SER A 63 31.20 3.78 0.81
C SER A 63 31.62 4.68 -0.35
N LYS A 64 32.85 5.18 -0.32
CA LYS A 64 33.44 5.90 -1.45
C LYS A 64 33.65 4.99 -2.66
N THR A 65 33.81 3.70 -2.44
CA THR A 65 33.98 2.69 -3.50
C THR A 65 32.68 2.33 -4.21
N SER A 66 31.51 2.79 -3.72
CA SER A 66 30.23 2.54 -4.36
C SER A 66 30.04 3.26 -5.70
N GLY A 67 30.86 4.26 -6.02
CA GLY A 67 30.74 5.06 -7.24
C GLY A 67 29.49 5.95 -7.29
N LEU A 68 28.66 5.96 -6.23
CA LEU A 68 27.41 6.74 -6.20
C LEU A 68 27.65 8.23 -6.13
N THR A 69 26.98 8.96 -7.00
CA THR A 69 26.99 10.44 -6.99
C THR A 69 25.83 10.99 -6.16
N ALA A 70 25.98 12.22 -5.66
CA ALA A 70 24.90 12.91 -4.95
C ALA A 70 23.67 13.14 -5.85
N ALA A 71 23.86 13.30 -7.16
CA ALA A 71 22.79 13.48 -8.13
C ALA A 71 21.95 12.20 -8.28
N GLN A 72 22.58 11.03 -8.40
CA GLN A 72 21.88 9.74 -8.45
C GLN A 72 21.05 9.50 -7.18
N LEU A 73 21.62 9.78 -6.00
CA LEU A 73 20.94 9.62 -4.72
C LEU A 73 19.75 10.57 -4.55
N LYS A 74 19.89 11.83 -5.02
CA LYS A 74 18.77 12.78 -5.06
C LYS A 74 17.66 12.30 -5.99
N LYS A 75 18.00 11.80 -7.18
CA LYS A 75 17.05 11.24 -8.14
C LYS A 75 16.32 10.02 -7.56
N ALA A 76 17.03 9.13 -6.88
CA ALA A 76 16.43 7.97 -6.21
C ALA A 76 15.45 8.37 -5.10
N LYS A 77 15.71 9.46 -4.39
CA LYS A 77 14.81 10.02 -3.35
C LYS A 77 13.62 10.79 -3.92
N GLN A 78 13.73 11.30 -5.14
CA GLN A 78 12.72 12.20 -5.72
C GLN A 78 11.35 11.52 -5.85
N GLY A 79 10.31 12.15 -5.32
CA GLY A 79 8.94 11.65 -5.35
C GLY A 79 8.59 10.67 -4.23
N LEU A 80 9.56 10.20 -3.43
CA LEU A 80 9.28 9.37 -2.27
C LEU A 80 8.65 10.22 -1.14
N PRO A 81 7.52 9.79 -0.58
CA PRO A 81 6.86 10.53 0.50
C PRO A 81 7.62 10.32 1.82
N GLY A 82 7.88 11.38 2.59
CA GLY A 82 8.33 11.22 3.97
C GLY A 82 7.22 10.66 4.87
N VAL A 83 7.57 10.17 6.07
CA VAL A 83 6.64 9.56 7.04
C VAL A 83 5.38 10.41 7.25
N LYS A 84 5.53 11.73 7.45
CA LYS A 84 4.39 12.62 7.66
C LYS A 84 3.40 12.62 6.49
N ARG A 85 3.92 12.69 5.26
CA ARG A 85 3.09 12.69 4.05
C ARG A 85 2.42 11.34 3.83
N ALA A 86 3.17 10.26 4.00
CA ALA A 86 2.63 8.91 3.91
C ALA A 86 1.49 8.68 4.91
N LYS A 87 1.69 9.12 6.18
CA LYS A 87 0.66 9.04 7.22
C LYS A 87 -0.60 9.83 6.86
N GLN A 88 -0.45 11.02 6.28
CA GLN A 88 -1.59 11.79 5.78
C GLN A 88 -2.34 11.07 4.65
N THR A 89 -1.61 10.40 3.74
CA THR A 89 -2.23 9.61 2.69
C THR A 89 -3.03 8.45 3.27
N TYR A 90 -2.47 7.69 4.22
CA TYR A 90 -3.21 6.62 4.89
C TYR A 90 -4.43 7.13 5.66
N LYS A 91 -4.32 8.24 6.40
CA LYS A 91 -5.49 8.85 7.09
C LYS A 91 -6.61 9.21 6.11
N ARG A 92 -6.24 9.68 4.93
CA ARG A 92 -7.20 9.96 3.86
C ARG A 92 -7.88 8.69 3.35
N GLN A 93 -7.11 7.62 3.09
CA GLN A 93 -7.66 6.34 2.63
C GLN A 93 -8.62 5.73 3.65
N VAL A 94 -8.25 5.73 4.93
CA VAL A 94 -9.15 5.29 6.02
C VAL A 94 -10.41 6.14 6.07
N ALA A 95 -10.30 7.45 5.92
CA ALA A 95 -11.47 8.35 5.92
C ALA A 95 -12.40 8.09 4.73
N GLU A 96 -11.86 7.82 3.56
CA GLU A 96 -12.64 7.44 2.36
C GLU A 96 -13.39 6.13 2.60
N GLU A 97 -12.75 5.12 3.19
CA GLU A 97 -13.40 3.86 3.55
C GLU A 97 -14.50 4.04 4.60
N ASN A 98 -14.22 4.79 5.68
CA ASN A 98 -15.22 5.10 6.71
C ASN A 98 -16.46 5.80 6.15
N LEU A 99 -16.27 6.69 5.17
CA LEU A 99 -17.39 7.38 4.51
C LEU A 99 -18.16 6.43 3.59
N ALA A 100 -17.47 5.54 2.89
CA ALA A 100 -18.10 4.52 2.06
C ALA A 100 -18.94 3.54 2.91
N GLU A 101 -18.45 3.13 4.08
CA GLU A 101 -19.19 2.30 5.04
C GLU A 101 -20.47 2.98 5.56
N LYS A 102 -20.44 4.31 5.69
CA LYS A 102 -21.60 5.13 6.06
C LYS A 102 -22.58 5.36 4.87
N GLY A 103 -22.33 4.71 3.73
CA GLY A 103 -23.15 4.83 2.52
C GLY A 103 -22.80 6.00 1.60
N ASN A 104 -21.75 6.76 1.90
CA ASN A 104 -21.25 7.84 1.05
C ASN A 104 -20.13 7.32 0.12
N ILE A 105 -20.52 6.74 -1.02
CA ILE A 105 -19.60 6.11 -1.98
C ILE A 105 -18.83 7.11 -2.86
N ASN A 106 -19.27 8.37 -2.91
CA ASN A 106 -18.61 9.44 -3.66
C ASN A 106 -18.42 10.69 -2.77
N PRO A 107 -17.59 10.60 -1.72
CA PRO A 107 -17.40 11.72 -0.81
C PRO A 107 -16.66 12.88 -1.49
N SER A 108 -17.07 14.10 -1.18
CA SER A 108 -16.33 15.29 -1.60
C SER A 108 -15.01 15.40 -0.83
N GLU A 109 -14.04 16.12 -1.42
CA GLU A 109 -12.74 16.36 -0.77
C GLU A 109 -12.88 16.98 0.64
N SER A 110 -13.84 17.86 0.84
CA SER A 110 -14.11 18.49 2.15
C SER A 110 -14.64 17.49 3.19
N GLN A 111 -15.43 16.50 2.76
CA GLN A 111 -15.92 15.43 3.64
C GLN A 111 -14.76 14.50 4.04
N ILE A 112 -13.92 14.11 3.07
CA ILE A 112 -12.73 13.28 3.32
C ILE A 112 -11.80 13.99 4.30
N GLN A 113 -11.50 15.27 4.09
CA GLN A 113 -10.62 16.03 4.99
C GLN A 113 -11.19 16.18 6.39
N ARG A 114 -12.50 16.29 6.52
CA ARG A 114 -13.17 16.36 7.84
C ARG A 114 -13.07 15.01 8.56
N GLU A 115 -13.39 13.92 7.88
CA GLU A 115 -13.31 12.56 8.42
C GLU A 115 -11.85 12.20 8.77
N ALA A 116 -10.88 12.54 7.92
CA ALA A 116 -9.46 12.28 8.16
C ALA A 116 -8.90 12.93 9.44
N LYS A 117 -9.52 13.97 9.95
CA LYS A 117 -9.17 14.57 11.26
C LYS A 117 -9.52 13.66 12.43
N ASN A 118 -10.54 12.83 12.27
CA ASN A 118 -11.01 11.89 13.29
C ASN A 118 -10.23 10.58 13.27
N VAL A 119 -9.51 10.28 12.16
CA VAL A 119 -8.70 9.07 12.02
C VAL A 119 -7.49 9.13 12.93
N THR A 120 -7.39 8.19 13.83
CA THR A 120 -6.26 8.04 14.77
C THR A 120 -5.06 7.37 14.10
N ASP A 121 -3.94 7.36 14.79
CA ASP A 121 -2.76 6.61 14.34
C ASP A 121 -2.96 5.09 14.46
N GLU A 122 -3.77 4.67 15.41
CA GLU A 122 -4.16 3.28 15.60
C GLU A 122 -5.04 2.78 14.44
N ASP A 123 -5.99 3.59 13.97
CA ASP A 123 -6.81 3.27 12.80
C ASP A 123 -5.95 3.11 11.54
N VAL A 124 -4.96 3.99 11.36
CA VAL A 124 -3.98 3.87 10.27
C VAL A 124 -3.19 2.57 10.37
N GLN A 125 -2.75 2.18 11.58
CA GLN A 125 -2.01 0.94 11.76
C GLN A 125 -2.88 -0.29 11.47
N LYS A 126 -4.11 -0.32 11.97
CA LYS A 126 -5.09 -1.38 11.66
C LYS A 126 -5.33 -1.52 10.16
N TYR A 127 -5.46 -0.40 9.47
CA TYR A 127 -5.63 -0.37 8.01
C TYR A 127 -4.42 -0.97 7.27
N ILE A 128 -3.20 -0.55 7.64
CA ILE A 128 -1.97 -1.08 7.06
C ILE A 128 -1.85 -2.58 7.32
N ASP A 129 -2.10 -3.02 8.55
CA ASP A 129 -2.02 -4.44 8.93
C ASP A 129 -3.03 -5.28 8.14
N ALA A 130 -4.27 -4.80 7.98
CA ALA A 130 -5.29 -5.48 7.18
C ALA A 130 -4.89 -5.58 5.70
N LYS A 131 -4.42 -4.48 5.09
CA LYS A 131 -3.95 -4.48 3.69
C LYS A 131 -2.75 -5.40 3.47
N THR A 132 -1.78 -5.35 4.39
CA THR A 132 -0.60 -6.22 4.35
C THR A 132 -0.99 -7.68 4.42
N TYR A 133 -1.92 -8.03 5.29
CA TYR A 133 -2.38 -9.40 5.44
C TYR A 133 -3.12 -9.88 4.18
N VAL A 134 -4.00 -9.08 3.62
CA VAL A 134 -4.70 -9.42 2.37
C VAL A 134 -3.71 -9.64 1.23
N LYS A 135 -2.68 -8.79 1.12
CA LYS A 135 -1.62 -8.94 0.12
C LYS A 135 -0.85 -10.25 0.31
N GLN A 136 -0.40 -10.56 1.53
CA GLN A 136 0.30 -11.83 1.83
C GLN A 136 -0.57 -13.05 1.50
N TYR A 137 -1.87 -12.96 1.76
CA TYR A 137 -2.82 -14.02 1.43
C TYR A 137 -2.94 -14.20 -0.09
N GLU A 138 -3.01 -13.12 -0.85
CA GLU A 138 -3.04 -13.15 -2.33
C GLU A 138 -1.73 -13.68 -2.92
N ASP A 139 -0.58 -13.21 -2.42
CA ASP A 139 0.75 -13.63 -2.87
C ASP A 139 0.99 -15.13 -2.64
N SER A 140 0.39 -15.72 -1.60
CA SER A 140 0.42 -17.18 -1.36
C SER A 140 -0.51 -17.97 -2.29
N LYS A 141 -1.12 -17.33 -3.29
CA LYS A 141 -2.12 -17.88 -4.23
C LYS A 141 -3.40 -18.39 -3.58
N HIS A 142 -3.67 -18.01 -2.36
CA HIS A 142 -4.95 -18.22 -1.71
C HIS A 142 -5.81 -16.98 -1.91
N LYS A 143 -6.95 -17.12 -2.50
CA LYS A 143 -7.91 -16.00 -2.62
C LYS A 143 -8.77 -15.94 -1.37
N LEU A 144 -8.87 -14.75 -0.78
CA LEU A 144 -9.84 -14.51 0.28
C LEU A 144 -11.24 -14.64 -0.33
N ARG A 145 -12.02 -15.58 0.15
CA ARG A 145 -13.38 -15.83 -0.32
C ARG A 145 -14.38 -15.26 0.67
N TYR A 146 -15.51 -14.83 0.17
CA TYR A 146 -16.62 -14.33 0.99
C TYR A 146 -17.13 -15.39 1.99
N ASP A 147 -17.13 -16.64 1.56
CA ASP A 147 -17.56 -17.81 2.35
C ASP A 147 -16.47 -18.38 3.26
N ALA A 148 -15.28 -17.78 3.29
CA ALA A 148 -14.22 -18.22 4.22
C ALA A 148 -14.66 -18.02 5.66
N SER A 149 -14.62 -19.09 6.43
CA SER A 149 -14.96 -19.04 7.86
C SER A 149 -13.86 -18.37 8.66
N VAL A 150 -14.22 -17.77 9.80
CA VAL A 150 -13.24 -17.24 10.77
C VAL A 150 -12.23 -18.31 11.16
N ALA A 151 -12.68 -19.57 11.31
CA ALA A 151 -11.80 -20.68 11.64
C ALA A 151 -10.75 -20.97 10.56
N ASP A 152 -11.10 -20.80 9.27
CA ASP A 152 -10.16 -20.99 8.18
C ASP A 152 -9.14 -19.85 8.12
N LEU A 153 -9.57 -18.63 8.37
CA LEU A 153 -8.68 -17.47 8.48
C LEU A 153 -7.73 -17.59 9.69
N MET A 154 -8.18 -18.13 10.81
CA MET A 154 -7.35 -18.40 11.99
C MET A 154 -6.20 -19.36 11.72
N LYS A 155 -6.33 -20.25 10.73
CA LYS A 155 -5.27 -21.18 10.32
C LYS A 155 -4.21 -20.49 9.47
N THR A 156 -4.48 -19.29 8.98
CA THR A 156 -3.57 -18.59 8.07
C THR A 156 -2.38 -18.01 8.85
N PRO A 157 -1.14 -18.24 8.41
CA PRO A 157 0.04 -17.68 9.07
C PRO A 157 -0.05 -16.15 9.16
N GLY A 158 0.21 -15.59 10.34
CA GLY A 158 0.19 -14.14 10.56
C GLY A 158 -1.10 -13.59 11.15
N ALA A 159 -2.19 -14.33 11.22
CA ALA A 159 -3.39 -13.92 11.95
C ALA A 159 -3.10 -13.81 13.45
N LYS A 160 -3.03 -12.55 13.96
CA LYS A 160 -2.56 -12.29 15.32
C LYS A 160 -3.67 -11.94 16.30
N SER A 161 -4.81 -11.47 15.83
CA SER A 161 -5.91 -11.04 16.69
C SER A 161 -7.26 -11.20 15.99
N TYR A 162 -8.32 -11.29 16.80
CA TYR A 162 -9.70 -11.33 16.32
C TYR A 162 -10.07 -10.07 15.51
N GLU A 163 -9.59 -8.90 15.94
CA GLU A 163 -9.85 -7.62 15.25
C GLU A 163 -9.24 -7.61 13.83
N LEU A 164 -8.02 -8.11 13.69
CA LEU A 164 -7.39 -8.25 12.38
C LEU A 164 -8.18 -9.20 11.48
N LEU A 165 -8.64 -10.33 12.02
CA LEU A 165 -9.47 -11.28 11.27
C LEU A 165 -10.79 -10.67 10.82
N MET A 166 -11.44 -9.89 11.68
CA MET A 166 -12.68 -9.18 11.32
C MET A 166 -12.43 -8.13 10.24
N ALA A 167 -11.32 -7.40 10.31
CA ALA A 167 -10.93 -6.46 9.26
C ALA A 167 -10.72 -7.15 7.90
N ILE A 168 -10.09 -8.34 7.90
CA ILE A 168 -9.87 -9.14 6.70
C ILE A 168 -11.20 -9.64 6.11
N LEU A 169 -12.11 -10.13 6.96
CA LEU A 169 -13.45 -10.56 6.52
C LEU A 169 -14.22 -9.40 5.88
N GLN A 170 -14.21 -8.23 6.49
CA GLN A 170 -14.85 -7.03 5.95
C GLN A 170 -14.25 -6.60 4.61
N GLU A 171 -12.93 -6.65 4.47
CA GLU A 171 -12.27 -6.34 3.21
C GLU A 171 -12.62 -7.36 2.12
N GLY A 172 -12.67 -8.65 2.45
CA GLY A 172 -13.12 -9.71 1.54
C GLY A 172 -14.56 -9.52 1.09
N GLU A 173 -15.45 -9.15 2.01
CA GLU A 173 -16.85 -8.85 1.72
C GLU A 173 -16.99 -7.66 0.76
N LYS A 174 -16.26 -6.57 1.00
CA LYS A 174 -16.25 -5.40 0.12
C LYS A 174 -15.82 -5.76 -1.31
N ARG A 175 -14.76 -6.56 -1.45
CA ARG A 175 -14.26 -7.00 -2.77
C ARG A 175 -15.26 -7.86 -3.50
N ASN A 176 -15.84 -8.85 -2.83
CA ASN A 176 -16.84 -9.73 -3.43
C ASN A 176 -18.11 -8.97 -3.86
N ASN A 177 -18.55 -8.00 -3.05
CA ASN A 177 -19.67 -7.14 -3.41
C ASN A 177 -19.36 -6.24 -4.61
N ALA A 178 -18.15 -5.70 -4.71
CA ALA A 178 -17.71 -4.89 -5.85
C ALA A 178 -17.60 -5.73 -7.14
N GLU A 179 -17.11 -6.96 -7.06
CA GLU A 179 -17.07 -7.89 -8.20
C GLU A 179 -18.49 -8.29 -8.63
N ALA A 180 -19.36 -8.65 -7.69
CA ALA A 180 -20.76 -9.00 -7.97
C ALA A 180 -21.51 -7.84 -8.62
N GLN A 181 -21.29 -6.60 -8.19
CA GLN A 181 -21.89 -5.42 -8.82
C GLN A 181 -21.38 -5.21 -10.25
N LYS A 182 -20.07 -5.41 -10.52
CA LYS A 182 -19.53 -5.33 -11.88
C LYS A 182 -20.10 -6.40 -12.79
N GLU A 183 -20.21 -7.63 -12.30
CA GLU A 183 -20.81 -8.72 -13.05
C GLU A 183 -22.28 -8.46 -13.37
N ALA A 184 -23.06 -7.97 -12.39
CA ALA A 184 -24.47 -7.60 -12.60
C ALA A 184 -24.62 -6.47 -13.62
N THR A 185 -23.74 -5.45 -13.57
CA THR A 185 -23.75 -4.33 -14.53
C THR A 185 -23.41 -4.82 -15.95
N ASN A 186 -22.40 -5.70 -16.06
CA ASN A 186 -22.03 -6.28 -17.34
C ASN A 186 -23.14 -7.18 -17.93
N ALA A 187 -23.78 -7.99 -17.10
CA ALA A 187 -24.90 -8.83 -17.51
C ALA A 187 -26.09 -7.99 -18.01
N ALA A 188 -26.44 -6.91 -17.31
CA ALA A 188 -27.49 -5.99 -17.72
C ALA A 188 -27.16 -5.30 -19.06
N ALA A 189 -25.91 -4.87 -19.26
CA ALA A 189 -25.47 -4.25 -20.51
C ALA A 189 -25.55 -5.22 -21.70
N VAL A 190 -25.20 -6.49 -21.48
CA VAL A 190 -25.32 -7.56 -22.51
C VAL A 190 -26.77 -7.82 -22.84
N GLU A 191 -27.63 -7.91 -21.83
CA GLU A 191 -29.08 -8.11 -22.04
C GLU A 191 -29.74 -6.96 -22.82
N ASP A 192 -29.39 -5.72 -22.49
CA ASP A 192 -29.87 -4.53 -23.20
C ASP A 192 -29.35 -4.48 -24.66
N GLY A 193 -28.12 -4.90 -24.89
CA GLY A 193 -27.58 -5.05 -26.25
C GLY A 193 -28.35 -6.10 -27.07
N TYR A 194 -28.67 -7.21 -26.43
CA TYR A 194 -29.43 -8.28 -27.08
C TYR A 194 -30.86 -7.84 -27.42
N LYS A 195 -31.54 -7.14 -26.51
CA LYS A 195 -32.87 -6.57 -26.73
C LYS A 195 -32.90 -5.57 -27.90
N ARG A 196 -31.90 -4.67 -27.97
CA ARG A 196 -31.79 -3.71 -29.08
C ARG A 196 -31.55 -4.38 -30.42
N ASN A 197 -30.66 -5.39 -30.48
CA ASN A 197 -30.39 -6.14 -31.70
C ASN A 197 -31.64 -6.93 -32.17
N LYS A 198 -32.38 -7.50 -31.24
CA LYS A 198 -33.63 -8.23 -31.56
C LYS A 198 -34.73 -7.30 -32.09
N ALA A 199 -34.85 -6.08 -31.58
CA ALA A 199 -35.78 -5.08 -32.10
C ALA A 199 -35.40 -4.63 -33.52
N ASN A 200 -34.11 -4.47 -33.83
CA ASN A 200 -33.63 -4.07 -35.16
C ASN A 200 -33.73 -5.16 -36.23
N ILE A 201 -33.96 -6.42 -35.86
CA ILE A 201 -34.16 -7.53 -36.79
C ILE A 201 -35.65 -7.77 -37.09
N ALA A 202 -36.53 -7.19 -36.29
CA ALA A 202 -37.98 -7.37 -36.40
C ALA A 202 -38.67 -6.28 -37.25
N ASP A 203 -37.96 -5.23 -37.67
CA ASP A 203 -38.33 -4.22 -38.67
C ASP A 203 -37.72 -4.58 -40.05
#